data_6422313908bae866050ba96a3d7ddf66
#
_entry.id   6422313908bae866050ba96a3d7ddf66
#
_cell.length_a   1.000
_cell.length_b   1.000
_cell.length_c   1.000
_cell.angle_alpha   90.00
_cell.angle_beta   90.00
_cell.angle_gamma   90.00
#
_symmetry.space_group_name_H-M   'P 1'
#
loop_
_entity.id
_entity.type
_entity.pdbx_description
1 polymer ?
#
loop_
_entity_poly.entity_id
_entity_poly.type
_entity_poly.pdbx_seq_one_letter_code
_entity_poly.pdbx_strand_id
1 'polypeptide(L)'
;MKTISTRAAVFTSPAVDVVGKAFEEVSASFERFCLAAGIEALSAVMEKDAEEACGPRHCRSADRRGYRWGRTSGKIGFHGGKIDVERPRVRARGGKELALPSWEQAVAEDWLGAWAMNQMLLNVSTRKFKRSMRLPQGDVPAAAGAALSKSAASRQFVALSAERLKEWMASDLSGPDILVVQIDGIHISEHLVLVAAIGIDGKGEKHPLALLEGATENSAVVQALIDNLIERGLDPAAPRLFVIDGSKALSKAIRRSFGSHTPIQRCQVHKARNITERLPKALHATVRRALRQAWELDDADKAEKLIRNLAKRLEREAPGVAASILEGIDEILTVTRLGLPNELRRSLACTNIIENMMGTIRRVCRNVKRWRSPAMALRWTAAAMLEANKGFRRLKAHKQLAALRIALKAHYEKNSSNRDLAHKAKAA
;
A
#
# COMPACT_ATOMS: atom_id res chain seq x y z
N MET A 1 -51.47 -19.55 15.07
CA MET A 1 -50.56 -18.75 15.91
C MET A 1 -50.21 -17.49 15.15
N LYS A 2 -50.71 -16.32 15.60
CA LYS A 2 -50.43 -15.02 14.98
C LYS A 2 -49.17 -14.44 15.59
N THR A 3 -48.13 -14.22 14.75
CA THR A 3 -46.87 -13.57 15.15
C THR A 3 -47.12 -12.06 15.22
N ILE A 4 -47.06 -11.49 16.42
CA ILE A 4 -47.14 -10.05 16.66
C ILE A 4 -45.75 -9.46 16.41
N SER A 5 -45.60 -8.68 15.32
CA SER A 5 -44.40 -7.86 15.04
C SER A 5 -44.50 -6.58 15.86
N THR A 6 -43.74 -6.50 16.93
CA THR A 6 -43.55 -5.25 17.70
C THR A 6 -42.52 -4.36 16.97
N ARG A 7 -43.00 -3.37 16.23
CA ARG A 7 -42.19 -2.22 15.82
C ARG A 7 -41.88 -1.38 17.05
N ALA A 8 -40.63 -1.40 17.49
CA ALA A 8 -40.12 -0.42 18.45
C ALA A 8 -40.11 0.95 17.80
N ALA A 9 -40.99 1.83 18.19
CA ALA A 9 -40.92 3.25 17.87
C ALA A 9 -39.78 3.85 18.66
N VAL A 10 -38.74 4.29 17.97
CA VAL A 10 -37.67 5.09 18.56
C VAL A 10 -38.23 6.48 18.84
N PHE A 11 -38.65 6.71 20.10
CA PHE A 11 -38.99 8.03 20.59
C PHE A 11 -37.69 8.83 20.74
N THR A 12 -37.35 9.67 19.75
CA THR A 12 -36.32 10.70 19.93
C THR A 12 -36.90 11.76 20.85
N SER A 13 -36.35 11.88 22.05
CA SER A 13 -36.73 12.93 23.00
C SER A 13 -36.45 14.31 22.39
N PRO A 14 -37.36 15.30 22.51
CA PRO A 14 -37.11 16.65 21.99
C PRO A 14 -35.83 17.31 22.49
N ALA A 15 -35.38 16.95 23.68
CA ALA A 15 -34.13 17.43 24.25
C ALA A 15 -32.87 16.94 23.47
N VAL A 16 -32.89 15.73 22.90
CA VAL A 16 -31.79 15.20 22.09
C VAL A 16 -31.68 15.94 20.76
N ASP A 17 -32.80 16.34 20.17
CA ASP A 17 -32.83 17.09 18.92
C ASP A 17 -32.31 18.54 19.11
N VAL A 18 -32.60 19.18 20.24
CA VAL A 18 -32.09 20.54 20.59
C VAL A 18 -30.59 20.51 20.82
N VAL A 19 -30.08 19.52 21.55
CA VAL A 19 -28.63 19.36 21.78
C VAL A 19 -27.92 19.04 20.46
N GLY A 20 -28.51 18.19 19.62
CA GLY A 20 -27.97 17.88 18.29
C GLY A 20 -27.83 19.14 17.40
N LYS A 21 -28.88 19.96 17.34
CA LYS A 21 -28.86 21.23 16.59
C LYS A 21 -27.87 22.23 17.16
N ALA A 22 -27.72 22.35 18.47
CA ALA A 22 -26.74 23.20 19.11
C ALA A 22 -25.31 22.77 18.76
N PHE A 23 -25.01 21.44 18.75
CA PHE A 23 -23.72 20.94 18.32
C PHE A 23 -23.44 21.16 16.83
N GLU A 24 -24.46 21.05 15.97
CA GLU A 24 -24.32 21.38 14.54
C GLU A 24 -24.02 22.85 14.33
N GLU A 25 -24.66 23.76 15.05
CA GLU A 25 -24.40 25.20 15.00
C GLU A 25 -23.01 25.55 15.51
N VAL A 26 -22.55 24.97 16.62
CA VAL A 26 -21.19 25.18 17.16
C VAL A 26 -20.14 24.66 16.17
N SER A 27 -20.35 23.47 15.60
CA SER A 27 -19.45 22.90 14.59
C SER A 27 -19.38 23.77 13.35
N ALA A 28 -20.53 24.23 12.83
CA ALA A 28 -20.58 25.12 11.68
C ALA A 28 -19.93 26.49 11.96
N SER A 29 -20.04 27.00 13.20
CA SER A 29 -19.39 28.25 13.62
C SER A 29 -17.88 28.08 13.72
N PHE A 30 -17.39 26.95 14.23
CA PHE A 30 -15.97 26.64 14.32
C PHE A 30 -15.35 26.43 12.93
N GLU A 31 -16.02 25.71 12.02
CA GLU A 31 -15.56 25.56 10.64
C GLU A 31 -15.50 26.90 9.91
N ARG A 32 -16.46 27.79 10.12
CA ARG A 32 -16.44 29.18 9.60
C ARG A 32 -15.25 29.97 10.15
N PHE A 33 -15.01 29.89 11.45
CA PHE A 33 -13.88 30.55 12.10
C PHE A 33 -12.56 30.05 11.52
N CYS A 34 -12.36 28.74 11.41
CA CYS A 34 -11.14 28.14 10.84
C CYS A 34 -10.91 28.58 9.39
N LEU A 35 -11.97 28.62 8.58
CA LEU A 35 -11.89 29.08 7.19
C LEU A 35 -11.53 30.58 7.12
N ALA A 36 -12.19 31.41 7.90
CA ALA A 36 -11.92 32.87 7.93
C ALA A 36 -10.48 33.14 8.40
N ALA A 37 -10.04 32.51 9.48
CA ALA A 37 -8.68 32.61 9.98
C ALA A 37 -7.63 32.15 8.96
N GLY A 38 -7.90 31.04 8.24
CA GLY A 38 -7.04 30.52 7.16
C GLY A 38 -6.93 31.48 5.97
N ILE A 39 -8.06 32.11 5.57
CA ILE A 39 -8.07 33.14 4.50
C ILE A 39 -7.30 34.36 4.94
N GLU A 40 -7.48 34.79 6.19
CA GLU A 40 -6.77 35.97 6.74
C GLU A 40 -5.26 35.71 6.83
N ALA A 41 -4.84 34.55 7.32
CA ALA A 41 -3.44 34.14 7.36
C ALA A 41 -2.81 34.12 5.96
N LEU A 42 -3.49 33.51 4.98
CA LEU A 42 -3.02 33.49 3.59
C LEU A 42 -2.95 34.92 3.02
N SER A 43 -3.93 35.77 3.32
CA SER A 43 -3.94 37.18 2.89
C SER A 43 -2.76 37.96 3.49
N ALA A 44 -2.42 37.72 4.75
CA ALA A 44 -1.27 38.34 5.41
C ALA A 44 0.06 37.92 4.77
N VAL A 45 0.23 36.63 4.43
CA VAL A 45 1.44 36.14 3.76
C VAL A 45 1.56 36.70 2.35
N MET A 46 0.44 36.77 1.58
CA MET A 46 0.44 37.38 0.25
C MET A 46 0.73 38.93 0.32
N GLU A 47 0.28 39.58 1.36
CA GLU A 47 0.57 40.99 1.58
C GLU A 47 2.06 41.21 1.89
N LYS A 48 2.69 40.27 2.63
CA LYS A 48 4.15 40.28 2.88
C LYS A 48 4.93 40.10 1.58
N ASP A 49 4.55 39.12 0.72
CA ASP A 49 5.16 38.98 -0.62
C ASP A 49 5.08 40.25 -1.44
N ALA A 50 3.92 40.92 -1.39
CA ALA A 50 3.71 42.20 -2.08
C ALA A 50 4.57 43.32 -1.48
N GLU A 51 4.77 43.34 -0.16
CA GLU A 51 5.65 44.29 0.53
C GLU A 51 7.12 44.04 0.18
N GLU A 52 7.56 42.81 0.13
CA GLU A 52 8.93 42.43 -0.31
C GLU A 52 9.21 42.84 -1.76
N ALA A 53 8.20 42.84 -2.63
CA ALA A 53 8.33 43.21 -4.02
C ALA A 53 8.24 44.73 -4.27
N CYS A 54 7.43 45.45 -3.48
CA CYS A 54 7.07 46.87 -3.71
C CYS A 54 7.59 47.84 -2.65
N GLY A 55 8.04 47.32 -1.49
CA GLY A 55 8.26 48.07 -0.27
C GLY A 55 6.96 48.33 0.53
N PRO A 56 7.09 48.90 1.74
CA PRO A 56 5.94 49.22 2.60
C PRO A 56 4.91 50.12 1.90
N ARG A 57 3.65 50.03 2.32
CA ARG A 57 2.59 50.87 1.79
C ARG A 57 2.92 52.34 2.04
N HIS A 58 2.62 53.19 1.05
CA HIS A 58 2.83 54.62 1.08
C HIS A 58 4.30 55.07 1.18
N CYS A 59 5.27 54.15 1.08
CA CYS A 59 6.69 54.47 1.05
C CYS A 59 7.27 54.28 -0.36
N ARG A 60 8.19 55.21 -0.77
CA ARG A 60 8.98 55.02 -2.00
C ARG A 60 10.29 54.33 -1.65
N SER A 61 10.48 53.11 -2.13
CA SER A 61 11.74 52.42 -2.02
C SER A 61 12.48 52.42 -3.37
N ALA A 62 13.79 52.70 -3.33
CA ALA A 62 14.65 52.67 -4.52
C ALA A 62 14.81 51.24 -5.08
N ASP A 63 14.83 50.27 -4.21
CA ASP A 63 15.09 48.83 -4.52
C ASP A 63 13.85 48.03 -4.88
N ARG A 64 12.69 48.68 -5.01
CA ARG A 64 11.44 47.99 -5.36
C ARG A 64 11.52 47.33 -6.73
N ARG A 65 11.13 46.06 -6.77
CA ARG A 65 11.06 45.24 -8.02
C ARG A 65 9.78 45.57 -8.82
N GLY A 66 8.75 46.10 -8.18
CA GLY A 66 7.48 46.38 -8.79
C GLY A 66 6.68 47.41 -8.03
N TYR A 67 5.41 47.58 -8.40
CA TYR A 67 4.44 48.46 -7.74
C TYR A 67 3.09 47.73 -7.61
N ARG A 68 2.32 48.09 -6.58
CA ARG A 68 0.99 47.54 -6.32
C ARG A 68 0.02 48.00 -7.40
N TRP A 69 -0.76 47.04 -7.95
CA TRP A 69 -1.71 47.31 -9.06
C TRP A 69 -3.14 46.88 -8.70
N GLY A 70 -3.58 47.13 -7.48
CA GLY A 70 -4.90 46.76 -6.99
C GLY A 70 -4.99 45.34 -6.46
N ARG A 71 -6.19 44.79 -6.47
CA ARG A 71 -6.50 43.41 -6.02
C ARG A 71 -7.25 42.66 -7.11
N THR A 72 -7.22 41.34 -7.04
CA THR A 72 -7.98 40.43 -7.90
C THR A 72 -8.44 39.22 -7.10
N SER A 73 -9.56 38.60 -7.50
CA SER A 73 -10.03 37.38 -6.91
C SER A 73 -9.40 36.17 -7.62
N GLY A 74 -9.05 35.16 -6.85
CA GLY A 74 -8.62 33.86 -7.33
C GLY A 74 -9.35 32.74 -6.58
N LYS A 75 -9.21 31.49 -7.02
CA LYS A 75 -9.91 30.35 -6.42
C LYS A 75 -8.92 29.33 -5.92
N ILE A 76 -9.08 28.89 -4.67
CA ILE A 76 -8.34 27.75 -4.10
C ILE A 76 -9.30 26.62 -3.72
N GLY A 77 -8.78 25.38 -3.68
CA GLY A 77 -9.54 24.22 -3.24
C GLY A 77 -9.67 24.17 -1.72
N PHE A 78 -10.88 23.89 -1.21
CA PHE A 78 -11.12 23.70 0.22
C PHE A 78 -12.23 22.68 0.43
N HIS A 79 -12.01 21.62 1.20
CA HIS A 79 -12.97 20.59 1.64
C HIS A 79 -14.02 20.15 0.59
N GLY A 80 -13.56 19.92 -0.65
CA GLY A 80 -14.39 19.41 -1.75
C GLY A 80 -15.04 20.47 -2.62
N GLY A 81 -14.83 21.76 -2.34
CA GLY A 81 -15.26 22.91 -3.12
C GLY A 81 -14.13 23.89 -3.42
N LYS A 82 -14.48 24.98 -4.07
CA LYS A 82 -13.57 26.10 -4.31
C LYS A 82 -14.06 27.32 -3.54
N ILE A 83 -13.13 28.03 -2.93
CA ILE A 83 -13.38 29.32 -2.26
C ILE A 83 -12.70 30.44 -3.02
N ASP A 84 -13.32 31.61 -3.04
CA ASP A 84 -12.72 32.80 -3.60
C ASP A 84 -11.81 33.47 -2.56
N VAL A 85 -10.60 33.84 -2.97
CA VAL A 85 -9.62 34.53 -2.15
C VAL A 85 -9.15 35.77 -2.88
N GLU A 86 -9.25 36.91 -2.25
CA GLU A 86 -8.67 38.14 -2.78
C GLU A 86 -7.16 38.18 -2.58
N ARG A 87 -6.43 38.48 -3.63
CA ARG A 87 -4.97 38.64 -3.62
C ARG A 87 -4.51 39.99 -4.12
N PRO A 88 -3.45 40.58 -3.58
CA PRO A 88 -2.84 41.75 -4.14
C PRO A 88 -2.24 41.45 -5.53
N ARG A 89 -2.25 42.43 -6.40
CA ARG A 89 -1.55 42.41 -7.69
C ARG A 89 -0.32 43.27 -7.64
N VAL A 90 0.77 42.76 -8.15
CA VAL A 90 2.06 43.41 -8.27
C VAL A 90 2.50 43.43 -9.71
N ARG A 91 2.92 44.58 -10.22
CA ARG A 91 3.51 44.72 -11.57
C ARG A 91 4.95 45.18 -11.49
N ALA A 92 5.80 44.56 -12.32
CA ALA A 92 7.16 45.01 -12.54
C ALA A 92 7.20 46.35 -13.24
N ARG A 93 8.34 47.06 -13.18
CA ARG A 93 8.55 48.35 -13.88
C ARG A 93 8.27 48.27 -15.38
N GLY A 94 8.46 47.10 -16.02
CA GLY A 94 8.15 46.83 -17.42
C GLY A 94 6.69 46.45 -17.70
N GLY A 95 5.76 46.62 -16.74
CA GLY A 95 4.32 46.38 -16.91
C GLY A 95 3.86 44.90 -16.77
N LYS A 96 4.78 43.96 -16.71
CA LYS A 96 4.46 42.53 -16.51
C LYS A 96 4.01 42.26 -15.07
N GLU A 97 2.98 41.42 -14.88
CA GLU A 97 2.54 41.01 -13.55
C GLU A 97 3.61 40.12 -12.89
N LEU A 98 3.94 40.44 -11.64
CA LEU A 98 4.83 39.63 -10.80
C LEU A 98 3.99 38.62 -10.03
N ALA A 99 4.42 37.38 -10.05
CA ALA A 99 3.81 36.32 -9.26
C ALA A 99 4.10 36.53 -7.78
N LEU A 100 3.15 36.13 -6.94
CA LEU A 100 3.31 36.09 -5.48
C LEU A 100 3.63 34.66 -5.11
N PRO A 101 4.80 34.35 -4.51
CA PRO A 101 5.20 32.98 -4.19
C PRO A 101 4.18 32.25 -3.33
N SER A 102 3.61 32.89 -2.33
CA SER A 102 2.57 32.31 -1.47
C SER A 102 1.29 31.95 -2.21
N TRP A 103 0.89 32.76 -3.21
CA TRP A 103 -0.25 32.45 -4.06
C TRP A 103 0.03 31.29 -4.99
N GLU A 104 1.21 31.25 -5.61
CA GLU A 104 1.63 30.14 -6.48
C GLU A 104 1.68 28.84 -5.71
N GLN A 105 2.22 28.86 -4.49
CA GLN A 105 2.22 27.70 -3.60
C GLN A 105 0.80 27.25 -3.24
N ALA A 106 -0.08 28.18 -2.84
CA ALA A 106 -1.46 27.85 -2.47
C ALA A 106 -2.28 27.26 -3.63
N VAL A 107 -1.98 27.68 -4.87
CA VAL A 107 -2.65 27.15 -6.08
C VAL A 107 -2.00 25.85 -6.57
N ALA A 108 -0.68 25.69 -6.40
CA ALA A 108 0.05 24.49 -6.79
C ALA A 108 -0.35 23.28 -5.95
N GLU A 109 -0.69 23.48 -4.67
CA GLU A 109 -1.19 22.42 -3.82
C GLU A 109 -2.60 21.98 -4.27
N ASP A 110 -2.72 20.78 -4.80
CA ASP A 110 -4.03 20.23 -5.23
C ASP A 110 -4.84 19.71 -4.03
N TRP A 111 -5.21 20.64 -3.13
CA TRP A 111 -6.08 20.36 -1.97
C TRP A 111 -7.37 19.64 -2.35
N LEU A 112 -7.92 19.99 -3.49
CA LEU A 112 -9.18 19.45 -3.98
C LEU A 112 -9.02 18.02 -4.49
N GLY A 113 -7.91 17.76 -5.20
CA GLY A 113 -7.56 16.42 -5.65
C GLY A 113 -7.19 15.50 -4.50
N ALA A 114 -6.40 15.99 -3.54
CA ALA A 114 -6.06 15.23 -2.33
C ALA A 114 -7.33 14.87 -1.53
N TRP A 115 -8.25 15.81 -1.36
CA TRP A 115 -9.55 15.55 -0.74
C TRP A 115 -10.36 14.51 -1.52
N ALA A 116 -10.47 14.65 -2.85
CA ALA A 116 -11.19 13.73 -3.70
C ALA A 116 -10.60 12.31 -3.62
N MET A 117 -9.29 12.20 -3.62
CA MET A 117 -8.59 10.94 -3.48
C MET A 117 -8.88 10.27 -2.14
N ASN A 118 -8.83 11.01 -1.03
CA ASN A 118 -9.16 10.49 0.29
C ASN A 118 -10.61 10.00 0.35
N GLN A 119 -11.58 10.75 -0.20
CA GLN A 119 -12.96 10.31 -0.26
C GLN A 119 -13.11 8.98 -1.04
N MET A 120 -12.42 8.83 -2.16
CA MET A 120 -12.47 7.60 -2.95
C MET A 120 -11.85 6.41 -2.22
N LEU A 121 -10.74 6.60 -1.53
CA LEU A 121 -10.08 5.57 -0.71
C LEU A 121 -10.94 5.15 0.50
N LEU A 122 -11.74 6.08 1.04
CA LEU A 122 -12.74 5.82 2.08
C LEU A 122 -14.06 5.25 1.53
N ASN A 123 -14.11 4.84 0.26
CA ASN A 123 -15.30 4.31 -0.40
C ASN A 123 -16.46 5.29 -0.60
N VAL A 124 -16.21 6.59 -0.58
CA VAL A 124 -17.23 7.55 -0.99
C VAL A 124 -17.31 7.55 -2.52
N SER A 125 -18.44 7.14 -3.06
CA SER A 125 -18.68 7.21 -4.50
C SER A 125 -18.64 8.66 -4.99
N THR A 126 -18.04 8.93 -6.15
CA THR A 126 -18.04 10.28 -6.77
C THR A 126 -19.43 10.88 -6.95
N ARG A 127 -20.49 10.04 -7.02
CA ARG A 127 -21.89 10.47 -7.03
C ARG A 127 -22.33 11.10 -5.70
N LYS A 128 -21.65 10.78 -4.59
CA LYS A 128 -21.97 11.27 -3.24
C LYS A 128 -21.05 12.41 -2.81
N PHE A 129 -20.11 12.85 -3.65
CA PHE A 129 -19.14 13.91 -3.28
C PHE A 129 -19.81 15.20 -2.87
N LYS A 130 -20.90 15.61 -3.56
CA LYS A 130 -21.67 16.80 -3.17
C LYS A 130 -22.20 16.70 -1.72
N ARG A 131 -22.53 15.49 -1.24
CA ARG A 131 -23.00 15.26 0.13
C ARG A 131 -21.89 15.18 1.16
N SER A 132 -20.65 14.87 0.75
CA SER A 132 -19.48 14.81 1.62
C SER A 132 -18.69 16.12 1.65
N MET A 133 -19.10 17.09 0.86
CA MET A 133 -18.53 18.44 0.87
C MET A 133 -18.93 19.16 2.15
N ARG A 134 -17.95 19.70 2.86
CA ARG A 134 -18.13 20.49 4.08
C ARG A 134 -17.65 21.92 3.84
N LEU A 135 -18.45 22.69 3.11
CA LEU A 135 -18.27 24.13 3.05
C LEU A 135 -19.18 24.77 4.09
N PRO A 136 -18.66 25.67 4.94
CA PRO A 136 -19.47 26.41 5.89
C PRO A 136 -20.59 27.18 5.16
N GLN A 137 -21.80 27.12 5.69
CA GLN A 137 -22.93 27.92 5.19
C GLN A 137 -22.90 29.30 5.86
N GLY A 138 -23.23 30.37 5.15
CA GLY A 138 -23.34 31.76 5.66
C GLY A 138 -22.39 32.71 4.94
N ASP A 139 -22.17 33.89 5.50
CA ASP A 139 -21.48 35.07 4.91
C ASP A 139 -19.93 34.92 4.74
N VAL A 140 -19.43 33.72 4.68
CA VAL A 140 -18.03 33.50 4.27
C VAL A 140 -17.97 33.66 2.75
N PRO A 141 -16.99 34.41 2.20
CA PRO A 141 -16.79 34.50 0.76
C PRO A 141 -16.40 33.12 0.21
N ALA A 142 -17.38 32.28 0.06
CA ALA A 142 -17.20 31.00 -0.62
C ALA A 142 -17.75 31.22 -2.03
N ALA A 143 -16.97 30.90 -3.04
CA ALA A 143 -17.54 30.74 -4.36
C ALA A 143 -18.75 29.85 -4.24
N ALA A 144 -19.92 30.37 -4.60
CA ALA A 144 -21.19 29.67 -4.52
C ALA A 144 -21.01 28.22 -5.03
N GLY A 145 -20.77 27.34 -4.12
CA GLY A 145 -20.88 25.90 -4.16
C GLY A 145 -20.60 25.14 -5.43
N ALA A 146 -19.57 25.45 -6.20
CA ALA A 146 -19.12 24.58 -7.28
C ALA A 146 -18.45 23.33 -6.69
N ALA A 147 -19.27 22.39 -6.22
CA ALA A 147 -18.81 21.05 -5.84
C ALA A 147 -18.03 20.46 -7.00
N LEU A 148 -16.97 19.71 -6.68
CA LEU A 148 -16.19 18.98 -7.66
C LEU A 148 -17.11 18.09 -8.49
N SER A 149 -17.13 18.28 -9.82
CA SER A 149 -17.93 17.42 -10.69
C SER A 149 -17.38 15.99 -10.69
N LYS A 150 -18.24 14.99 -10.95
CA LYS A 150 -17.84 13.58 -11.02
C LYS A 150 -16.65 13.35 -11.97
N SER A 151 -16.69 14.01 -13.13
CA SER A 151 -15.63 13.89 -14.14
C SER A 151 -14.34 14.55 -13.69
N ALA A 152 -14.40 15.70 -13.02
CA ALA A 152 -13.24 16.36 -12.46
C ALA A 152 -12.63 15.53 -11.33
N ALA A 153 -13.43 15.01 -10.38
CA ALA A 153 -12.97 14.11 -9.33
C ALA A 153 -12.27 12.87 -9.90
N SER A 154 -12.84 12.27 -10.94
CA SER A 154 -12.25 11.10 -11.59
C SER A 154 -10.90 11.44 -12.26
N ARG A 155 -10.81 12.58 -12.96
CA ARG A 155 -9.54 13.01 -13.60
C ARG A 155 -8.47 13.30 -12.56
N GLN A 156 -8.79 14.00 -11.48
CA GLN A 156 -7.85 14.27 -10.40
C GLN A 156 -7.38 12.99 -9.71
N PHE A 157 -8.29 12.06 -9.42
CA PHE A 157 -7.90 10.76 -8.89
C PHE A 157 -6.95 10.01 -9.82
N VAL A 158 -7.21 10.01 -11.14
CA VAL A 158 -6.34 9.36 -12.13
C VAL A 158 -4.96 10.00 -12.13
N ALA A 159 -4.86 11.34 -12.14
CA ALA A 159 -3.60 12.07 -12.14
C ALA A 159 -2.80 11.79 -10.88
N LEU A 160 -3.38 12.07 -9.70
CA LEU A 160 -2.72 11.88 -8.41
C LEU A 160 -2.33 10.43 -8.11
N SER A 161 -3.21 9.46 -8.45
CA SER A 161 -2.88 8.05 -8.23
C SER A 161 -1.78 7.55 -9.18
N ALA A 162 -1.69 8.10 -10.41
CA ALA A 162 -0.61 7.79 -11.33
C ALA A 162 0.72 8.37 -10.87
N GLU A 163 0.73 9.60 -10.41
CA GLU A 163 1.90 10.28 -9.84
C GLU A 163 2.41 9.54 -8.60
N ARG A 164 1.56 9.27 -7.62
CA ARG A 164 1.92 8.50 -6.42
C ARG A 164 2.41 7.08 -6.72
N LEU A 165 1.83 6.42 -7.71
CA LEU A 165 2.34 5.12 -8.18
C LEU A 165 3.75 5.26 -8.72
N LYS A 166 4.00 6.28 -9.56
CA LYS A 166 5.33 6.54 -10.15
C LYS A 166 6.36 6.87 -9.07
N GLU A 167 6.04 7.76 -8.14
CA GLU A 167 6.90 8.15 -7.01
C GLU A 167 7.22 6.94 -6.14
N TRP A 168 6.19 6.17 -5.76
CA TRP A 168 6.37 4.98 -4.95
C TRP A 168 7.22 3.92 -5.66
N MET A 169 6.98 3.67 -6.95
CA MET A 169 7.76 2.71 -7.74
C MET A 169 9.17 3.19 -8.08
N ALA A 170 9.51 4.44 -7.79
CA ALA A 170 10.85 5.03 -7.90
C ALA A 170 11.50 5.31 -6.54
N SER A 171 10.81 5.05 -5.42
CA SER A 171 11.35 5.34 -4.09
C SER A 171 12.56 4.47 -3.75
N ASP A 172 13.53 5.04 -3.05
CA ASP A 172 14.75 4.35 -2.61
C ASP A 172 14.44 3.23 -1.60
N LEU A 173 15.04 2.06 -1.78
CA LEU A 173 14.94 0.89 -0.93
C LEU A 173 16.23 0.57 -0.18
N SER A 174 17.27 1.40 -0.29
CA SER A 174 18.54 1.21 0.42
C SER A 174 18.45 1.49 1.92
N GLY A 175 17.53 2.39 2.32
CA GLY A 175 17.35 2.79 3.72
C GLY A 175 16.74 1.70 4.62
N PRO A 176 15.65 1.04 4.23
CA PRO A 176 15.03 -0.01 5.05
C PRO A 176 15.88 -1.28 5.07
N ASP A 177 16.15 -1.80 6.27
CA ASP A 177 16.86 -3.06 6.49
C ASP A 177 15.93 -4.27 6.24
N ILE A 178 15.60 -4.54 4.99
CA ILE A 178 14.64 -5.57 4.60
C ILE A 178 15.23 -6.97 4.77
N LEU A 179 14.71 -7.71 5.75
CA LEU A 179 15.11 -9.09 6.06
C LEU A 179 14.28 -10.14 5.29
N VAL A 180 13.00 -9.83 5.04
CA VAL A 180 12.09 -10.75 4.37
C VAL A 180 11.39 -10.04 3.23
N VAL A 181 11.28 -10.69 2.08
CA VAL A 181 10.47 -10.22 0.95
C VAL A 181 9.40 -11.26 0.66
N GLN A 182 8.14 -10.87 0.76
CA GLN A 182 7.01 -11.68 0.32
C GLN A 182 6.57 -11.25 -1.08
N ILE A 183 6.37 -12.19 -1.99
CA ILE A 183 5.89 -11.92 -3.35
C ILE A 183 4.74 -12.88 -3.64
N ASP A 184 3.62 -12.35 -4.13
CA ASP A 184 2.43 -13.12 -4.44
C ASP A 184 1.60 -12.45 -5.55
N GLY A 185 0.76 -13.26 -6.20
CA GLY A 185 -0.18 -12.80 -7.21
C GLY A 185 -1.45 -12.20 -6.60
N ILE A 186 -1.89 -11.07 -7.13
CA ILE A 186 -3.14 -10.40 -6.75
C ILE A 186 -4.14 -10.53 -7.89
N HIS A 187 -5.13 -11.39 -7.72
CA HIS A 187 -6.25 -11.51 -8.67
C HIS A 187 -7.25 -10.37 -8.47
N ILE A 188 -7.28 -9.44 -9.42
CA ILE A 188 -8.20 -8.30 -9.44
C ILE A 188 -9.51 -8.66 -10.14
N SER A 189 -9.42 -9.44 -11.23
CA SER A 189 -10.55 -10.03 -11.97
C SER A 189 -10.08 -11.33 -12.65
N GLU A 190 -10.99 -12.02 -13.35
CA GLU A 190 -10.69 -13.25 -14.09
C GLU A 190 -9.48 -13.15 -15.03
N HIS A 191 -9.30 -11.97 -15.66
CA HIS A 191 -8.27 -11.75 -16.68
C HIS A 191 -7.19 -10.74 -16.26
N LEU A 192 -7.21 -10.29 -15.00
CA LEU A 192 -6.34 -9.24 -14.54
C LEU A 192 -5.67 -9.65 -13.24
N VAL A 193 -4.40 -9.99 -13.34
CA VAL A 193 -3.55 -10.38 -12.23
C VAL A 193 -2.43 -9.36 -12.11
N LEU A 194 -2.09 -9.01 -10.88
CA LEU A 194 -0.96 -8.17 -10.53
C LEU A 194 -0.02 -8.98 -9.65
N VAL A 195 1.28 -8.72 -9.71
CA VAL A 195 2.27 -9.28 -8.79
C VAL A 195 2.70 -8.20 -7.82
N ALA A 196 2.58 -8.47 -6.53
CA ALA A 196 2.96 -7.55 -5.47
C ALA A 196 4.11 -8.09 -4.63
N ALA A 197 5.00 -7.18 -4.22
CA ALA A 197 6.07 -7.43 -3.27
C ALA A 197 5.90 -6.60 -2.00
N ILE A 198 6.06 -7.24 -0.83
CA ILE A 198 6.08 -6.59 0.48
C ILE A 198 7.35 -6.99 1.21
N GLY A 199 8.07 -6.00 1.74
CA GLY A 199 9.23 -6.19 2.61
C GLY A 199 8.84 -6.20 4.08
N ILE A 200 9.63 -6.91 4.88
CA ILE A 200 9.59 -6.85 6.34
C ILE A 200 11.00 -6.50 6.80
N ASP A 201 11.14 -5.40 7.51
CA ASP A 201 12.41 -4.94 8.04
C ASP A 201 12.81 -5.61 9.36
N GLY A 202 14.02 -5.31 9.83
CA GLY A 202 14.55 -5.84 11.09
C GLY A 202 13.75 -5.44 12.34
N LYS A 203 12.86 -4.44 12.25
CA LYS A 203 11.96 -4.02 13.33
C LYS A 203 10.59 -4.70 13.21
N GLY A 204 10.36 -5.46 12.14
CA GLY A 204 9.09 -6.12 11.82
C GLY A 204 8.06 -5.19 11.18
N GLU A 205 8.45 -4.01 10.77
CA GLU A 205 7.60 -3.12 10.00
C GLU A 205 7.45 -3.64 8.56
N LYS A 206 6.30 -3.38 7.97
CA LYS A 206 5.94 -3.91 6.65
C LYS A 206 5.93 -2.78 5.64
N HIS A 207 6.63 -2.99 4.54
CA HIS A 207 6.84 -2.00 3.48
C HIS A 207 6.30 -2.54 2.15
N PRO A 208 5.26 -1.96 1.55
CA PRO A 208 4.94 -2.22 0.14
C PRO A 208 6.14 -1.85 -0.72
N LEU A 209 6.68 -2.80 -1.48
CA LEU A 209 7.92 -2.60 -2.25
C LEU A 209 7.65 -2.36 -3.73
N ALA A 210 6.80 -3.20 -4.36
CA ALA A 210 6.54 -3.11 -5.79
C ALA A 210 5.17 -3.70 -6.15
N LEU A 211 4.66 -3.29 -7.31
CA LEU A 211 3.44 -3.81 -7.93
C LEU A 211 3.58 -3.75 -9.44
N LEU A 212 3.47 -4.91 -10.11
CA LEU A 212 3.50 -5.00 -11.57
C LEU A 212 2.27 -5.74 -12.11
N GLU A 213 1.92 -5.48 -13.36
CA GLU A 213 0.91 -6.23 -14.09
C GLU A 213 1.47 -7.55 -14.59
N GLY A 214 0.75 -8.62 -14.37
CA GLY A 214 1.06 -9.96 -14.85
C GLY A 214 0.92 -11.01 -13.76
N ALA A 215 1.25 -12.25 -14.09
CA ALA A 215 1.19 -13.40 -13.19
C ALA A 215 2.58 -13.78 -12.69
N THR A 216 2.64 -14.40 -11.51
CA THR A 216 3.89 -14.93 -10.91
C THR A 216 4.55 -16.03 -11.76
N GLU A 217 3.79 -16.67 -12.64
CA GLU A 217 4.30 -17.67 -13.59
C GLU A 217 4.97 -17.05 -14.83
N ASN A 218 4.81 -15.76 -15.07
CA ASN A 218 5.43 -15.06 -16.20
C ASN A 218 6.86 -14.65 -15.86
N SER A 219 7.83 -15.32 -16.48
CA SER A 219 9.26 -15.11 -16.22
C SER A 219 9.73 -13.66 -16.47
N ALA A 220 9.18 -12.98 -17.48
CA ALA A 220 9.55 -11.59 -17.80
C ALA A 220 9.04 -10.63 -16.72
N VAL A 221 7.79 -10.81 -16.29
CA VAL A 221 7.16 -9.97 -15.25
C VAL A 221 7.88 -10.12 -13.92
N VAL A 222 8.15 -11.36 -13.48
CA VAL A 222 8.80 -11.58 -12.18
C VAL A 222 10.26 -11.13 -12.20
N GLN A 223 10.96 -11.27 -13.34
CA GLN A 223 12.31 -10.73 -13.47
C GLN A 223 12.29 -9.19 -13.42
N ALA A 224 11.41 -8.54 -14.15
CA ALA A 224 11.27 -7.08 -14.12
C ALA A 224 10.92 -6.56 -12.70
N LEU A 225 10.12 -7.31 -11.93
CA LEU A 225 9.85 -6.96 -10.54
C LEU A 225 11.12 -7.02 -9.69
N ILE A 226 11.90 -8.08 -9.81
CA ILE A 226 13.16 -8.25 -9.08
C ILE A 226 14.19 -7.19 -9.48
N ASP A 227 14.33 -6.92 -10.78
CA ASP A 227 15.25 -5.91 -11.30
C ASP A 227 14.89 -4.51 -10.77
N ASN A 228 13.60 -4.14 -10.76
CA ASN A 228 13.13 -2.90 -10.17
C ASN A 228 13.47 -2.76 -8.68
N LEU A 229 13.36 -3.83 -7.90
CA LEU A 229 13.74 -3.80 -6.47
C LEU A 229 15.24 -3.53 -6.30
N ILE A 230 16.08 -4.16 -7.11
CA ILE A 230 17.54 -4.00 -7.06
C ILE A 230 17.96 -2.61 -7.55
N GLU A 231 17.42 -2.14 -8.67
CA GLU A 231 17.69 -0.80 -9.20
C GLU A 231 17.35 0.31 -8.20
N ARG A 232 16.38 0.07 -7.33
CA ARG A 232 15.97 0.98 -6.26
C ARG A 232 16.76 0.80 -4.97
N GLY A 233 17.81 0.01 -4.95
CA GLY A 233 18.73 -0.12 -3.83
C GLY A 233 18.51 -1.33 -2.91
N LEU A 234 17.65 -2.30 -3.27
CA LEU A 234 17.56 -3.55 -2.54
C LEU A 234 18.83 -4.37 -2.81
N ASP A 235 19.82 -4.31 -1.92
CA ASP A 235 21.14 -4.93 -2.08
C ASP A 235 21.03 -6.45 -2.29
N PRO A 236 21.42 -7.02 -3.44
CA PRO A 236 21.36 -8.46 -3.69
C PRO A 236 22.35 -9.27 -2.85
N ALA A 237 23.39 -8.68 -2.30
CA ALA A 237 24.38 -9.36 -1.45
C ALA A 237 23.90 -9.49 0.01
N ALA A 238 22.94 -8.69 0.46
CA ALA A 238 22.45 -8.74 1.83
C ALA A 238 21.64 -10.02 2.09
N PRO A 239 21.93 -10.78 3.16
CA PRO A 239 21.21 -11.99 3.52
C PRO A 239 19.73 -11.73 3.79
N ARG A 240 18.83 -12.40 3.06
CA ARG A 240 17.38 -12.28 3.23
C ARG A 240 16.62 -13.54 2.89
N LEU A 241 15.40 -13.62 3.41
CA LEU A 241 14.45 -14.70 3.13
C LEU A 241 13.40 -14.21 2.12
N PHE A 242 13.13 -14.99 1.09
CA PHE A 242 11.98 -14.79 0.21
C PHE A 242 10.85 -15.76 0.58
N VAL A 243 9.61 -15.26 0.60
CA VAL A 243 8.41 -16.08 0.81
C VAL A 243 7.50 -15.93 -0.40
N ILE A 244 7.25 -17.03 -1.11
CA ILE A 244 6.54 -17.01 -2.41
C ILE A 244 5.45 -18.09 -2.50
N ASP A 245 4.55 -17.96 -3.46
CA ASP A 245 3.45 -18.91 -3.73
C ASP A 245 3.92 -20.30 -4.24
N GLY A 246 5.16 -20.40 -4.69
CA GLY A 246 5.78 -21.59 -5.25
C GLY A 246 5.86 -21.60 -6.78
N SER A 247 5.71 -20.44 -7.41
CA SER A 247 6.00 -20.23 -8.82
C SER A 247 7.46 -20.56 -9.13
N LYS A 248 7.67 -21.40 -10.14
CA LYS A 248 9.02 -21.77 -10.61
C LYS A 248 9.73 -20.60 -11.27
N ALA A 249 8.97 -19.76 -11.98
CA ALA A 249 9.51 -18.57 -12.63
C ALA A 249 10.04 -17.58 -11.60
N LEU A 250 9.29 -17.36 -10.52
CA LEU A 250 9.68 -16.46 -9.43
C LEU A 250 10.89 -17.02 -8.65
N SER A 251 10.90 -18.31 -8.31
CA SER A 251 12.06 -18.96 -7.67
C SER A 251 13.32 -18.84 -8.52
N LYS A 252 13.21 -19.04 -9.85
CA LYS A 252 14.33 -18.88 -10.80
C LYS A 252 14.83 -17.44 -10.86
N ALA A 253 13.95 -16.46 -10.93
CA ALA A 253 14.32 -15.03 -10.96
C ALA A 253 15.04 -14.61 -9.67
N ILE A 254 14.54 -15.02 -8.50
CA ILE A 254 15.18 -14.76 -7.21
C ILE A 254 16.59 -15.35 -7.17
N ARG A 255 16.74 -16.63 -7.52
CA ARG A 255 18.06 -17.32 -7.49
C ARG A 255 19.05 -16.74 -8.47
N ARG A 256 18.58 -16.27 -9.64
CA ARG A 256 19.41 -15.59 -10.63
C ARG A 256 19.97 -14.28 -10.10
N SER A 257 19.17 -13.49 -9.41
CA SER A 257 19.51 -12.13 -9.00
C SER A 257 20.16 -12.05 -7.63
N PHE A 258 19.76 -12.91 -6.68
CA PHE A 258 20.24 -12.92 -5.29
C PHE A 258 21.18 -14.09 -4.97
N GLY A 259 21.41 -15.00 -5.94
CA GLY A 259 22.28 -16.15 -5.81
C GLY A 259 21.52 -17.48 -5.61
N SER A 260 22.16 -18.56 -6.05
CA SER A 260 21.57 -19.92 -6.09
C SER A 260 21.17 -20.47 -4.72
N HIS A 261 21.80 -20.00 -3.65
CA HIS A 261 21.57 -20.45 -2.28
C HIS A 261 20.65 -19.52 -1.47
N THR A 262 20.04 -18.53 -2.12
CA THR A 262 19.09 -17.64 -1.47
C THR A 262 17.96 -18.44 -0.82
N PRO A 263 17.71 -18.27 0.48
CA PRO A 263 16.64 -19.01 1.15
C PRO A 263 15.27 -18.57 0.60
N ILE A 264 14.52 -19.54 0.08
CA ILE A 264 13.16 -19.35 -0.42
C ILE A 264 12.24 -20.22 0.40
N GLN A 265 11.25 -19.62 1.07
CA GLN A 265 10.14 -20.33 1.71
C GLN A 265 8.96 -20.38 0.77
N ARG A 266 8.52 -21.54 0.37
CA ARG A 266 7.27 -21.71 -0.35
C ARG A 266 6.08 -21.61 0.61
N CYS A 267 5.04 -20.89 0.21
CA CYS A 267 3.85 -20.68 1.04
C CYS A 267 3.14 -22.01 1.37
N GLN A 268 3.08 -22.35 2.65
CA GLN A 268 2.45 -23.58 3.14
C GLN A 268 0.94 -23.59 2.90
N VAL A 269 0.28 -22.43 2.95
CA VAL A 269 -1.16 -22.28 2.71
C VAL A 269 -1.49 -22.60 1.24
N HIS A 270 -0.76 -22.00 0.30
CA HIS A 270 -0.91 -22.32 -1.13
C HIS A 270 -0.61 -23.79 -1.43
N LYS A 271 0.44 -24.32 -0.82
CA LYS A 271 0.78 -25.76 -0.98
C LYS A 271 -0.33 -26.68 -0.47
N ALA A 272 -0.87 -26.41 0.72
CA ALA A 272 -1.98 -27.20 1.25
C ALA A 272 -3.22 -27.13 0.35
N ARG A 273 -3.53 -25.94 -0.20
CA ARG A 273 -4.62 -25.75 -1.14
C ARG A 273 -4.43 -26.58 -2.41
N ASN A 274 -3.26 -26.44 -3.05
CA ASN A 274 -2.93 -27.16 -4.28
C ASN A 274 -2.99 -28.71 -4.11
N ILE A 275 -2.59 -29.23 -2.95
CA ILE A 275 -2.69 -30.65 -2.62
C ILE A 275 -4.17 -31.04 -2.45
N THR A 276 -4.93 -30.29 -1.65
CA THR A 276 -6.32 -30.66 -1.34
C THR A 276 -7.25 -30.52 -2.56
N GLU A 277 -6.99 -29.60 -3.49
CA GLU A 277 -7.76 -29.45 -4.73
C GLU A 277 -7.69 -30.70 -5.63
N ARG A 278 -6.63 -31.51 -5.49
CA ARG A 278 -6.43 -32.75 -6.22
C ARG A 278 -6.98 -33.97 -5.48
N LEU A 279 -7.58 -33.81 -4.32
CA LEU A 279 -8.07 -34.87 -3.45
C LEU A 279 -9.60 -34.82 -3.31
N PRO A 280 -10.24 -35.99 -3.08
CA PRO A 280 -11.63 -36.05 -2.64
C PRO A 280 -11.85 -35.23 -1.36
N LYS A 281 -12.98 -34.52 -1.27
CA LYS A 281 -13.32 -33.67 -0.12
C LYS A 281 -13.21 -34.36 1.24
N ALA A 282 -13.53 -35.64 1.31
CA ALA A 282 -13.43 -36.46 2.53
C ALA A 282 -12.02 -36.51 3.12
N LEU A 283 -10.97 -36.39 2.28
CA LEU A 283 -9.57 -36.43 2.70
C LEU A 283 -9.00 -35.09 3.10
N HIS A 284 -9.66 -33.97 2.76
CA HIS A 284 -9.12 -32.61 2.95
C HIS A 284 -8.75 -32.34 4.41
N ALA A 285 -9.62 -32.65 5.37
CA ALA A 285 -9.38 -32.38 6.79
C ALA A 285 -8.19 -33.18 7.33
N THR A 286 -8.13 -34.46 6.98
CA THR A 286 -7.07 -35.37 7.43
C THR A 286 -5.71 -34.98 6.84
N VAL A 287 -5.66 -34.65 5.55
CA VAL A 287 -4.41 -34.27 4.88
C VAL A 287 -3.92 -32.90 5.41
N ARG A 288 -4.80 -31.91 5.56
CA ARG A 288 -4.43 -30.62 6.16
C ARG A 288 -3.89 -30.76 7.59
N ARG A 289 -4.46 -31.68 8.37
CA ARG A 289 -3.97 -31.96 9.74
C ARG A 289 -2.58 -32.57 9.71
N ALA A 290 -2.36 -33.59 8.86
CA ALA A 290 -1.07 -34.25 8.73
C ALA A 290 0.03 -33.29 8.25
N LEU A 291 -0.25 -32.45 7.24
CA LEU A 291 0.68 -31.42 6.78
C LEU A 291 1.00 -30.43 7.89
N ARG A 292 0.00 -29.95 8.63
CA ARG A 292 0.22 -29.03 9.76
C ARG A 292 1.08 -29.64 10.84
N GLN A 293 0.83 -30.89 11.22
CA GLN A 293 1.66 -31.63 12.19
C GLN A 293 3.13 -31.70 11.74
N ALA A 294 3.38 -32.00 10.46
CA ALA A 294 4.73 -32.02 9.93
C ALA A 294 5.40 -30.65 9.97
N TRP A 295 4.69 -29.58 9.59
CA TRP A 295 5.23 -28.20 9.58
C TRP A 295 5.46 -27.58 10.95
N GLU A 296 4.81 -28.11 12.00
CA GLU A 296 4.99 -27.68 13.38
C GLU A 296 6.23 -28.30 14.06
N LEU A 297 6.83 -29.32 13.47
CA LEU A 297 8.05 -29.92 13.99
C LEU A 297 9.24 -28.96 13.92
N ASP A 298 10.09 -29.01 14.95
CA ASP A 298 11.34 -28.24 15.00
C ASP A 298 12.46 -28.85 14.17
N ASP A 299 12.35 -30.15 13.88
CA ASP A 299 13.31 -30.95 13.13
C ASP A 299 12.82 -31.09 11.68
N ALA A 300 13.57 -30.53 10.73
CA ALA A 300 13.22 -30.53 9.33
C ALA A 300 13.27 -31.93 8.70
N ASP A 301 14.19 -32.81 9.13
CA ASP A 301 14.33 -34.16 8.58
C ASP A 301 13.16 -35.04 9.04
N LYS A 302 12.73 -34.90 10.28
CA LYS A 302 11.50 -35.53 10.77
C LYS A 302 10.26 -35.02 10.05
N ALA A 303 10.18 -33.73 9.85
CA ALA A 303 9.09 -33.08 9.09
C ALA A 303 9.04 -33.62 7.65
N GLU A 304 10.17 -33.67 6.98
CA GLU A 304 10.28 -34.25 5.63
C GLU A 304 9.87 -35.71 5.58
N LYS A 305 10.34 -36.52 6.54
CA LYS A 305 9.96 -37.95 6.64
C LYS A 305 8.44 -38.13 6.78
N LEU A 306 7.77 -37.31 7.62
CA LEU A 306 6.31 -37.35 7.75
C LEU A 306 5.60 -36.96 6.45
N ILE A 307 6.08 -35.94 5.74
CA ILE A 307 5.51 -35.52 4.46
C ILE A 307 5.69 -36.61 3.42
N ARG A 308 6.86 -37.25 3.34
CA ARG A 308 7.12 -38.39 2.43
C ARG A 308 6.23 -39.62 2.74
N ASN A 309 6.00 -39.91 4.02
CA ASN A 309 5.09 -40.99 4.43
C ASN A 309 3.64 -40.68 4.06
N LEU A 310 3.21 -39.42 4.22
CA LEU A 310 1.89 -38.94 3.78
C LEU A 310 1.74 -39.10 2.26
N ALA A 311 2.75 -38.71 1.48
CA ALA A 311 2.77 -38.88 0.03
C ALA A 311 2.61 -40.33 -0.40
N LYS A 312 3.39 -41.26 0.20
CA LYS A 312 3.29 -42.70 -0.07
C LYS A 312 1.90 -43.26 0.23
N ARG A 313 1.27 -42.84 1.33
CA ARG A 313 -0.08 -43.27 1.69
C ARG A 313 -1.09 -42.79 0.67
N LEU A 314 -1.05 -41.51 0.32
CA LEU A 314 -2.02 -40.87 -0.57
C LEU A 314 -1.89 -41.35 -2.02
N GLU A 315 -0.72 -41.83 -2.45
CA GLU A 315 -0.53 -42.38 -3.80
C GLU A 315 -1.44 -43.58 -4.07
N ARG A 316 -1.80 -44.37 -3.02
CA ARG A 316 -2.74 -45.50 -3.13
C ARG A 316 -4.20 -45.01 -3.25
N GLU A 317 -4.54 -43.89 -2.61
CA GLU A 317 -5.91 -43.35 -2.55
C GLU A 317 -6.19 -42.37 -3.71
N ALA A 318 -5.16 -41.65 -4.18
CA ALA A 318 -5.23 -40.67 -5.24
C ALA A 318 -3.90 -40.61 -6.02
N PRO A 319 -3.75 -41.46 -7.06
CA PRO A 319 -2.53 -41.50 -7.86
C PRO A 319 -2.13 -40.15 -8.44
N GLY A 320 -0.84 -39.82 -8.40
CA GLY A 320 -0.28 -38.56 -8.89
C GLY A 320 -0.29 -37.39 -7.88
N VAL A 321 -0.93 -37.54 -6.72
CA VAL A 321 -0.89 -36.53 -5.65
C VAL A 321 0.45 -36.53 -4.93
N ALA A 322 1.12 -37.67 -4.82
CA ALA A 322 2.42 -37.80 -4.18
C ALA A 322 3.47 -36.86 -4.82
N ALA A 323 3.54 -36.84 -6.15
CA ALA A 323 4.43 -35.93 -6.87
C ALA A 323 4.15 -34.43 -6.49
N SER A 324 2.87 -34.08 -6.43
CA SER A 324 2.47 -32.72 -6.00
C SER A 324 2.83 -32.42 -4.53
N ILE A 325 2.79 -33.40 -3.63
CA ILE A 325 3.18 -33.21 -2.22
C ILE A 325 4.68 -33.01 -2.12
N LEU A 326 5.48 -33.79 -2.83
CA LEU A 326 6.94 -33.77 -2.76
C LEU A 326 7.59 -32.61 -3.53
N GLU A 327 6.86 -32.03 -4.50
CA GLU A 327 7.35 -30.90 -5.27
C GLU A 327 7.69 -29.70 -4.37
N GLY A 328 8.95 -29.24 -4.40
CA GLY A 328 9.42 -28.10 -3.61
C GLY A 328 9.44 -28.36 -2.10
N ILE A 329 9.60 -29.59 -1.65
CA ILE A 329 9.63 -29.96 -0.22
C ILE A 329 10.75 -29.21 0.52
N ASP A 330 11.90 -28.98 -0.14
CA ASP A 330 13.00 -28.22 0.41
C ASP A 330 12.61 -26.78 0.71
N GLU A 331 11.92 -26.13 -0.24
CA GLU A 331 11.45 -24.75 -0.10
C GLU A 331 10.32 -24.61 0.93
N ILE A 332 9.51 -25.67 1.15
CA ILE A 332 8.44 -25.68 2.16
C ILE A 332 9.00 -25.73 3.58
N LEU A 333 10.15 -26.35 3.77
CA LEU A 333 10.78 -26.54 5.07
C LEU A 333 11.92 -25.55 5.35
N THR A 334 12.10 -24.53 4.51
CA THR A 334 13.20 -23.56 4.64
C THR A 334 13.21 -22.89 6.02
N VAL A 335 12.09 -22.37 6.51
CA VAL A 335 12.03 -21.73 7.84
C VAL A 335 12.30 -22.70 9.00
N THR A 336 12.00 -23.99 8.81
CA THR A 336 12.34 -25.05 9.77
C THR A 336 13.83 -25.37 9.72
N ARG A 337 14.42 -25.50 8.53
CA ARG A 337 15.88 -25.73 8.34
C ARG A 337 16.73 -24.58 8.84
N LEU A 338 16.21 -23.35 8.82
CA LEU A 338 16.85 -22.18 9.41
C LEU A 338 16.82 -22.19 10.96
N GLY A 339 16.16 -23.17 11.59
CA GLY A 339 16.11 -23.30 13.05
C GLY A 339 15.38 -22.15 13.75
N LEU A 340 14.41 -21.50 13.08
CA LEU A 340 13.71 -20.36 13.63
C LEU A 340 12.75 -20.75 14.76
N PRO A 341 12.53 -19.87 15.76
CA PRO A 341 11.51 -20.07 16.79
C PRO A 341 10.12 -20.29 16.20
N ASN A 342 9.29 -21.13 16.83
CA ASN A 342 8.01 -21.58 16.31
C ASN A 342 7.06 -20.46 15.89
N GLU A 343 6.92 -19.39 16.71
CA GLU A 343 6.06 -18.25 16.34
C GLU A 343 6.56 -17.52 15.08
N LEU A 344 7.87 -17.37 14.93
CA LEU A 344 8.47 -16.74 13.78
C LEU A 344 8.32 -17.63 12.54
N ARG A 345 8.52 -18.94 12.65
CA ARG A 345 8.24 -19.92 11.58
C ARG A 345 6.81 -19.81 11.08
N ARG A 346 5.83 -19.83 11.98
CA ARG A 346 4.41 -19.65 11.64
C ARG A 346 4.13 -18.34 10.92
N SER A 347 4.81 -17.26 11.34
CA SER A 347 4.64 -15.94 10.75
C SER A 347 5.25 -15.81 9.35
N LEU A 348 6.30 -16.60 9.06
CA LEU A 348 7.06 -16.55 7.80
C LEU A 348 6.77 -17.73 6.85
N ALA A 349 5.97 -18.69 7.27
CA ALA A 349 5.64 -19.87 6.45
C ALA A 349 4.64 -19.63 5.32
N CYS A 350 4.10 -18.43 5.21
CA CYS A 350 3.05 -18.10 4.24
C CYS A 350 3.04 -16.63 3.83
N THR A 351 2.35 -16.33 2.73
CA THR A 351 2.16 -15.00 2.18
C THR A 351 0.95 -14.25 2.80
N ASN A 352 0.55 -14.60 4.03
CA ASN A 352 -0.63 -14.05 4.70
C ASN A 352 -0.63 -12.51 4.81
N ILE A 353 0.53 -11.86 4.78
CA ILE A 353 0.62 -10.40 4.83
C ILE A 353 0.01 -9.82 3.54
N ILE A 354 0.34 -10.39 2.39
CA ILE A 354 -0.24 -10.01 1.09
C ILE A 354 -1.74 -10.36 1.07
N GLU A 355 -2.13 -11.54 1.56
CA GLU A 355 -3.54 -11.93 1.64
C GLU A 355 -4.35 -10.96 2.52
N ASN A 356 -3.84 -10.55 3.67
CA ASN A 356 -4.47 -9.55 4.54
C ASN A 356 -4.59 -8.18 3.87
N MET A 357 -3.57 -7.76 3.15
CA MET A 357 -3.60 -6.54 2.34
C MET A 357 -4.69 -6.60 1.27
N MET A 358 -4.93 -7.79 0.69
CA MET A 358 -6.04 -8.01 -0.26
C MET A 358 -7.40 -7.65 0.32
N GLY A 359 -7.63 -7.88 1.60
CA GLY A 359 -8.85 -7.45 2.30
C GLY A 359 -9.03 -5.92 2.21
N THR A 360 -7.97 -5.16 2.43
CA THR A 360 -7.99 -3.70 2.29
C THR A 360 -8.15 -3.26 0.83
N ILE A 361 -7.44 -3.89 -0.10
CA ILE A 361 -7.57 -3.60 -1.53
C ILE A 361 -9.02 -3.80 -1.99
N ARG A 362 -9.65 -4.93 -1.64
CA ARG A 362 -11.06 -5.22 -1.97
C ARG A 362 -12.00 -4.18 -1.36
N ARG A 363 -11.75 -3.75 -0.13
CA ARG A 363 -12.53 -2.70 0.52
C ARG A 363 -12.40 -1.36 -0.20
N VAL A 364 -11.21 -0.91 -0.51
CA VAL A 364 -10.94 0.35 -1.22
C VAL A 364 -11.49 0.31 -2.63
N CYS A 365 -11.35 -0.82 -3.33
CA CYS A 365 -11.81 -0.98 -4.70
C CYS A 365 -13.29 -1.36 -4.83
N ARG A 366 -14.05 -1.47 -3.74
CA ARG A 366 -15.45 -1.94 -3.73
C ARG A 366 -16.37 -1.17 -4.68
N ASN A 367 -16.10 0.12 -4.88
CA ASN A 367 -16.89 0.98 -5.78
C ASN A 367 -16.49 0.83 -7.26
N VAL A 368 -15.38 0.16 -7.56
CA VAL A 368 -14.96 -0.14 -8.92
C VAL A 368 -15.76 -1.34 -9.42
N LYS A 369 -16.68 -1.10 -10.37
CA LYS A 369 -17.55 -2.15 -10.91
C LYS A 369 -16.99 -2.81 -12.18
N ARG A 370 -16.10 -2.15 -12.88
CA ARG A 370 -15.43 -2.66 -14.09
C ARG A 370 -14.02 -2.15 -14.18
N TRP A 371 -13.09 -3.03 -14.39
CA TRP A 371 -11.69 -2.72 -14.70
C TRP A 371 -11.55 -2.49 -16.20
N ARG A 372 -11.25 -1.27 -16.61
CA ARG A 372 -11.20 -0.88 -18.03
C ARG A 372 -9.82 -1.12 -18.65
N SER A 373 -8.80 -1.14 -17.84
CA SER A 373 -7.42 -1.35 -18.27
C SER A 373 -6.53 -1.80 -17.10
N PRO A 374 -5.42 -2.47 -17.38
CA PRO A 374 -4.40 -2.80 -16.39
C PRO A 374 -3.86 -1.59 -15.64
N ALA A 375 -3.62 -0.49 -16.35
CA ALA A 375 -3.18 0.77 -15.75
C ALA A 375 -4.19 1.33 -14.71
N MET A 376 -5.49 1.13 -14.91
CA MET A 376 -6.50 1.46 -13.91
C MET A 376 -6.36 0.57 -12.68
N ALA A 377 -6.16 -0.72 -12.86
CA ALA A 377 -5.99 -1.67 -11.75
C ALA A 377 -4.72 -1.38 -10.97
N LEU A 378 -3.60 -1.14 -11.64
CA LEU A 378 -2.34 -0.76 -10.99
C LEU A 378 -2.51 0.48 -10.10
N ARG A 379 -3.10 1.56 -10.62
CA ARG A 379 -3.32 2.80 -9.84
C ARG A 379 -4.20 2.59 -8.61
N TRP A 380 -5.33 1.88 -8.78
CA TRP A 380 -6.23 1.61 -7.67
C TRP A 380 -5.61 0.69 -6.64
N THR A 381 -4.93 -0.37 -7.07
CA THR A 381 -4.27 -1.32 -6.18
C THR A 381 -3.11 -0.67 -5.45
N ALA A 382 -2.27 0.12 -6.13
CA ALA A 382 -1.19 0.86 -5.51
C ALA A 382 -1.71 1.85 -4.46
N ALA A 383 -2.73 2.64 -4.79
CA ALA A 383 -3.36 3.56 -3.85
C ALA A 383 -3.93 2.82 -2.63
N ALA A 384 -4.53 1.65 -2.84
CA ALA A 384 -5.05 0.82 -1.75
C ALA A 384 -3.93 0.16 -0.91
N MET A 385 -2.80 -0.23 -1.52
CA MET A 385 -1.63 -0.75 -0.81
C MET A 385 -0.98 0.32 0.07
N LEU A 386 -0.81 1.52 -0.45
CA LEU A 386 -0.28 2.67 0.29
C LEU A 386 -1.22 3.08 1.43
N GLU A 387 -2.53 2.99 1.22
CA GLU A 387 -3.51 3.22 2.29
C GLU A 387 -3.47 2.12 3.35
N ALA A 388 -3.32 0.85 2.94
CA ALA A 388 -3.16 -0.28 3.85
C ALA A 388 -1.90 -0.16 4.71
N ASN A 389 -0.82 0.37 4.15
CA ASN A 389 0.46 0.56 4.84
C ASN A 389 0.32 1.44 6.10
N LYS A 390 -0.54 2.45 6.07
CA LYS A 390 -0.80 3.33 7.24
C LYS A 390 -1.33 2.57 8.47
N GLY A 391 -1.98 1.43 8.25
CA GLY A 391 -2.58 0.60 9.30
C GLY A 391 -1.86 -0.73 9.53
N PHE A 392 -0.71 -0.96 8.93
CA PHE A 392 0.02 -2.19 9.12
C PHE A 392 0.53 -2.31 10.56
N ARG A 393 0.17 -3.39 11.20
CA ARG A 393 0.79 -3.78 12.48
C ARG A 393 2.12 -4.47 12.17
N ARG A 394 3.08 -4.36 13.08
CA ARG A 394 4.33 -5.11 13.02
C ARG A 394 4.07 -6.61 12.89
N LEU A 395 5.05 -7.33 12.37
CA LEU A 395 5.01 -8.80 12.34
C LEU A 395 4.77 -9.33 13.75
N LYS A 396 3.88 -10.31 13.92
CA LYS A 396 3.50 -10.82 15.24
C LYS A 396 4.71 -11.26 16.08
N ALA A 397 5.67 -11.95 15.45
CA ALA A 397 6.90 -12.41 16.08
C ALA A 397 8.10 -11.45 15.88
N HIS A 398 7.89 -10.13 15.71
CA HIS A 398 8.96 -9.16 15.39
C HIS A 398 10.13 -9.17 16.38
N LYS A 399 9.88 -9.44 17.66
CA LYS A 399 10.94 -9.55 18.69
C LYS A 399 11.93 -10.69 18.41
N GLN A 400 11.54 -11.66 17.59
CA GLN A 400 12.37 -12.83 17.25
C GLN A 400 13.13 -12.66 15.91
N LEU A 401 13.01 -11.52 15.23
CA LEU A 401 13.69 -11.27 13.94
C LEU A 401 15.22 -11.26 14.05
N ALA A 402 15.76 -10.97 15.25
CA ALA A 402 17.18 -11.12 15.51
C ALA A 402 17.66 -12.58 15.26
N ALA A 403 16.86 -13.58 15.64
CA ALA A 403 17.17 -14.99 15.36
C ALA A 403 17.17 -15.27 13.83
N LEU A 404 16.25 -14.69 13.06
CA LEU A 404 16.27 -14.79 11.61
C LEU A 404 17.55 -14.20 11.02
N ARG A 405 17.96 -13.02 11.48
CA ARG A 405 19.19 -12.38 11.00
C ARG A 405 20.43 -13.25 11.21
N ILE A 406 20.56 -13.84 12.40
CA ILE A 406 21.65 -14.76 12.73
C ILE A 406 21.61 -15.99 11.83
N ALA A 407 20.44 -16.61 11.69
CA ALA A 407 20.26 -17.79 10.85
C ALA A 407 20.57 -17.53 9.38
N LEU A 408 20.15 -16.37 8.85
CA LEU A 408 20.46 -15.97 7.47
C LEU A 408 21.96 -15.78 7.26
N LYS A 409 22.66 -15.08 8.16
CA LYS A 409 24.13 -14.91 8.09
C LYS A 409 24.83 -16.26 8.09
N ALA A 410 24.51 -17.14 9.04
CA ALA A 410 25.11 -18.47 9.11
C ALA A 410 24.85 -19.32 7.85
N HIS A 411 23.64 -19.19 7.27
CA HIS A 411 23.29 -19.86 6.02
C HIS A 411 24.15 -19.37 4.85
N TYR A 412 24.37 -18.06 4.72
CA TYR A 412 25.19 -17.49 3.65
C TYR A 412 26.66 -17.84 3.83
N GLU A 413 27.22 -17.75 5.04
CA GLU A 413 28.61 -18.13 5.34
C GLU A 413 28.89 -19.58 5.02
N LYS A 414 28.01 -20.50 5.45
CA LYS A 414 28.11 -21.95 5.14
C LYS A 414 28.16 -22.22 3.63
N ASN A 415 27.33 -21.50 2.86
CA ASN A 415 27.24 -21.71 1.42
C ASN A 415 28.40 -21.05 0.65
N SER A 416 28.96 -19.95 1.15
CA SER A 416 30.18 -19.34 0.61
C SER A 416 31.40 -20.26 0.79
N SER A 417 31.59 -20.81 2.00
CA SER A 417 32.67 -21.74 2.29
C SER A 417 32.61 -23.01 1.43
N ASN A 418 31.42 -23.54 1.19
CA ASN A 418 31.20 -24.70 0.32
C ASN A 418 31.55 -24.42 -1.16
N ARG A 419 31.33 -23.17 -1.64
CA ARG A 419 31.75 -22.75 -2.99
C ARG A 419 33.26 -22.74 -3.14
N ASP A 420 33.97 -22.18 -2.17
CA ASP A 420 35.42 -22.08 -2.20
C ASP A 420 36.07 -23.47 -2.17
N LEU A 421 35.52 -24.40 -1.39
CA LEU A 421 35.95 -25.80 -1.36
C LEU A 421 35.68 -26.50 -2.70
N ALA A 422 34.50 -26.28 -3.30
CA ALA A 422 34.14 -26.88 -4.60
C ALA A 422 35.00 -26.30 -5.75
N HIS A 423 35.35 -25.03 -5.71
CA HIS A 423 36.30 -24.43 -6.67
C HIS A 423 37.69 -24.97 -6.52
N LYS A 424 38.20 -25.13 -5.29
CA LYS A 424 39.52 -25.74 -5.03
C LYS A 424 39.56 -27.21 -5.46
N ALA A 425 38.50 -27.98 -5.25
CA ALA A 425 38.40 -29.39 -5.67
C ALA A 425 38.28 -29.59 -7.20
N LYS A 426 37.82 -28.56 -7.94
CA LYS A 426 37.81 -28.58 -9.44
C LYS A 426 39.12 -28.07 -10.06
N ALA A 427 39.95 -27.35 -9.31
CA ALA A 427 41.23 -26.83 -9.74
C ALA A 427 42.41 -27.74 -9.38
N ALA A 428 42.19 -28.79 -8.59
CA ALA A 428 43.11 -29.89 -8.29
C ALA A 428 42.74 -31.12 -9.13
#